data_aabba51c356893223e8b8e2fa93b1ab3
#
_entry.id   aabba51c356893223e8b8e2fa93b1ab3
#
_cell.length_a   1.000
_cell.length_b   1.000
_cell.length_c   1.000
_cell.angle_alpha   90.00
_cell.angle_beta   90.00
_cell.angle_gamma   90.00
#
_symmetry.space_group_name_H-M   'P 1'
#
loop_
_entity.id
_entity.type
_entity.pdbx_description
1 polymer ?
#
loop_
_entity_poly.entity_id
_entity_poly.type
_entity_poly.pdbx_seq_one_letter_code
_entity_poly.pdbx_strand_id
1 'polypeptide(L)'
;DLPKTDLLLLTHNHYDHLDAEATKNFPHKKTKVLCPLKLSKFYKDYSFKDVNEMDWYQEKQIDDLKITFLPAIHWSKRELFDRNRSLWGSYLIEYQRKKILFCCDTASGEVYKKLGREYGPIDIAFVNIGAYEPVEIMKYSHANPAEALDIGRNLRARKVVGMHWGTILMSLEDPFEPPTKFIANAKNFGYQ
;
A
#
# COMPACT_ATOMS: atom_id res chain seq x y z
N ASP A 1 22.29 -8.28 1.22
CA ASP A 1 22.46 -7.19 0.23
C ASP A 1 21.17 -7.06 -0.59
N LEU A 2 20.69 -5.84 -0.75
CA LEU A 2 19.54 -5.58 -1.62
C LEU A 2 19.99 -5.67 -3.10
N PRO A 3 19.17 -6.27 -3.99
CA PRO A 3 19.46 -6.21 -5.42
C PRO A 3 19.41 -4.76 -5.92
N LYS A 4 19.99 -4.52 -7.10
CA LYS A 4 19.83 -3.21 -7.75
C LYS A 4 18.34 -2.92 -7.90
N THR A 5 17.93 -1.79 -7.34
CA THR A 5 16.54 -1.34 -7.34
C THR A 5 16.40 -0.16 -8.28
N ASP A 6 15.53 -0.27 -9.28
CA ASP A 6 15.31 0.77 -10.28
C ASP A 6 14.20 1.76 -9.85
N LEU A 7 13.21 1.26 -9.09
CA LEU A 7 12.08 2.05 -8.63
C LEU A 7 11.71 1.73 -7.18
N LEU A 8 11.44 2.76 -6.39
CA LEU A 8 10.93 2.70 -5.04
C LEU A 8 9.59 3.43 -4.98
N LEU A 9 8.57 2.77 -4.44
CA LEU A 9 7.24 3.32 -4.25
C LEU A 9 6.96 3.44 -2.75
N LEU A 10 6.65 4.65 -2.29
CA LEU A 10 6.23 4.90 -0.91
C LEU A 10 4.73 5.12 -0.86
N THR A 11 4.01 4.40 0.01
CA THR A 11 2.57 4.56 0.18
C THR A 11 2.18 5.69 1.13
N HIS A 12 2.88 5.83 2.25
CA HIS A 12 2.65 6.87 3.26
C HIS A 12 3.84 6.98 4.24
N ASN A 13 3.75 7.86 5.24
CA ASN A 13 4.87 8.24 6.10
C ASN A 13 4.91 7.60 7.48
N HIS A 14 4.12 6.57 7.78
CA HIS A 14 4.24 5.86 9.06
C HIS A 14 5.61 5.21 9.21
N TYR A 15 6.05 4.96 10.44
CA TYR A 15 7.41 4.53 10.75
C TYR A 15 7.75 3.15 10.18
N ASP A 16 6.78 2.25 10.09
CA ASP A 16 6.89 0.90 9.53
C ASP A 16 6.93 0.87 7.99
N HIS A 17 6.53 1.96 7.31
CA HIS A 17 6.58 2.12 5.85
C HIS A 17 7.70 3.05 5.38
N LEU A 18 8.06 4.04 6.18
CA LEU A 18 9.11 5.01 5.88
C LEU A 18 10.15 5.00 7.01
N ASP A 19 11.01 4.01 7.01
CA ASP A 19 12.10 3.90 7.97
C ASP A 19 13.27 4.83 7.57
N ALA A 20 13.66 5.69 8.51
CA ALA A 20 14.70 6.70 8.29
C ALA A 20 16.08 6.06 8.15
N GLU A 21 16.39 5.06 8.96
CA GLU A 21 17.68 4.40 8.95
C GLU A 21 17.86 3.55 7.68
N ALA A 22 16.83 2.79 7.29
CA ALA A 22 16.82 2.06 6.04
C ALA A 22 16.95 2.99 4.84
N THR A 23 16.23 4.12 4.84
CA THR A 23 16.30 5.12 3.75
C THR A 23 17.69 5.77 3.67
N LYS A 24 18.27 6.14 4.82
CA LYS A 24 19.62 6.71 4.91
C LYS A 24 20.67 5.73 4.38
N ASN A 25 20.58 4.46 4.74
CA ASN A 25 21.54 3.42 4.39
C ASN A 25 21.20 2.71 3.06
N PHE A 26 20.13 3.12 2.37
CA PHE A 26 19.76 2.51 1.09
C PHE A 26 20.90 2.65 0.07
N PRO A 27 21.41 1.54 -0.51
CA PRO A 27 22.67 1.55 -1.26
C PRO A 27 22.58 2.25 -2.61
N HIS A 28 21.40 2.34 -3.20
CA HIS A 28 21.18 2.78 -4.58
C HIS A 28 20.52 4.17 -4.65
N LYS A 29 21.24 5.24 -4.34
CA LYS A 29 20.70 6.62 -4.32
C LYS A 29 20.28 7.17 -5.69
N LYS A 30 20.56 6.45 -6.78
CA LYS A 30 20.08 6.74 -8.14
C LYS A 30 18.73 6.09 -8.44
N THR A 31 18.21 5.26 -7.54
CA THR A 31 16.86 4.67 -7.64
C THR A 31 15.84 5.80 -7.79
N LYS A 32 14.94 5.66 -8.76
CA LYS A 32 13.80 6.56 -8.92
C LYS A 32 12.82 6.34 -7.77
N VAL A 33 12.35 7.42 -7.15
CA VAL A 33 11.38 7.36 -6.06
C VAL A 33 10.08 8.03 -6.49
N LEU A 34 8.96 7.33 -6.33
CA LEU A 34 7.63 7.92 -6.34
C LEU A 34 7.09 7.91 -4.91
N CYS A 35 6.67 9.05 -4.43
CA CYS A 35 6.14 9.22 -3.09
C CYS A 35 4.90 10.11 -3.09
N PRO A 36 4.06 10.05 -2.05
CA PRO A 36 2.94 10.96 -1.92
C PRO A 36 3.37 12.42 -1.78
N LEU A 37 2.46 13.35 -2.09
CA LEU A 37 2.67 14.79 -1.90
C LEU A 37 3.23 15.10 -0.51
N LYS A 38 4.21 16.02 -0.47
CA LYS A 38 4.94 16.56 0.70
C LYS A 38 5.89 15.57 1.37
N LEU A 39 6.29 14.47 0.69
CA LEU A 39 7.27 13.52 1.20
C LEU A 39 8.60 13.50 0.44
N SER A 40 8.73 14.23 -0.67
CA SER A 40 9.97 14.24 -1.46
C SER A 40 11.18 14.75 -0.67
N LYS A 41 10.98 15.71 0.22
CA LYS A 41 12.04 16.26 1.05
C LYS A 41 12.76 15.19 1.87
N PHE A 42 11.99 14.24 2.45
CA PHE A 42 12.55 13.14 3.23
C PHE A 42 13.61 12.35 2.44
N TYR A 43 13.33 12.00 1.19
CA TYR A 43 14.28 11.27 0.34
C TYR A 43 15.44 12.16 -0.13
N LYS A 44 15.17 13.41 -0.48
CA LYS A 44 16.20 14.37 -0.91
C LYS A 44 17.23 14.65 0.19
N ASP A 45 16.79 14.72 1.44
CA ASP A 45 17.65 14.90 2.61
C ASP A 45 18.64 13.71 2.77
N TYR A 46 18.28 12.52 2.27
CA TYR A 46 19.14 11.33 2.19
C TYR A 46 19.82 11.11 0.83
N SER A 47 19.95 12.16 0.03
CA SER A 47 20.72 12.20 -1.24
C SER A 47 20.14 11.40 -2.40
N PHE A 48 18.85 11.03 -2.38
CA PHE A 48 18.19 10.53 -3.58
C PHE A 48 18.08 11.65 -4.63
N LYS A 49 18.34 11.32 -5.90
CA LYS A 49 18.43 12.31 -6.99
C LYS A 49 17.15 12.45 -7.81
N ASP A 50 16.41 11.35 -7.99
CA ASP A 50 15.18 11.32 -8.79
C ASP A 50 14.00 11.00 -7.89
N VAL A 51 13.39 12.04 -7.29
CA VAL A 51 12.27 11.94 -6.36
C VAL A 51 11.09 12.73 -6.90
N ASN A 52 9.99 12.04 -7.16
CA ASN A 52 8.77 12.61 -7.71
C ASN A 52 7.60 12.41 -6.76
N GLU A 53 6.90 13.50 -6.46
CA GLU A 53 5.65 13.44 -5.69
C GLU A 53 4.46 13.14 -6.59
N MET A 54 3.46 12.43 -6.03
CA MET A 54 2.23 12.09 -6.72
C MET A 54 1.01 12.47 -5.89
N ASP A 55 0.01 13.04 -6.56
CA ASP A 55 -1.34 13.24 -6.03
C ASP A 55 -2.24 12.06 -6.40
N TRP A 56 -3.39 11.91 -5.74
CA TRP A 56 -4.39 10.92 -6.10
C TRP A 56 -4.83 11.06 -7.55
N TYR A 57 -4.97 9.92 -8.22
CA TYR A 57 -5.30 9.78 -9.65
C TYR A 57 -4.22 10.29 -10.62
N GLN A 58 -3.09 10.76 -10.11
CA GLN A 58 -1.98 11.13 -10.96
C GLN A 58 -1.29 9.90 -11.53
N GLU A 59 -0.96 9.98 -12.81
CA GLU A 59 -0.26 8.93 -13.57
C GLU A 59 1.20 9.32 -13.83
N LYS A 60 2.07 8.33 -13.84
CA LYS A 60 3.47 8.48 -14.22
C LYS A 60 3.86 7.34 -15.14
N GLN A 61 4.42 7.68 -16.31
CA GLN A 61 5.05 6.71 -17.19
C GLN A 61 6.52 6.58 -16.85
N ILE A 62 6.98 5.35 -16.63
CA ILE A 62 8.39 5.01 -16.38
C ILE A 62 8.71 3.82 -17.30
N ASP A 63 9.43 4.09 -18.38
CA ASP A 63 9.66 3.12 -19.44
C ASP A 63 8.32 2.46 -19.88
N ASP A 64 8.20 1.15 -19.81
CA ASP A 64 6.98 0.40 -20.15
C ASP A 64 5.96 0.30 -18.99
N LEU A 65 6.29 0.86 -17.80
CA LEU A 65 5.40 0.85 -16.65
C LEU A 65 4.54 2.12 -16.64
N LYS A 66 3.23 1.95 -16.57
CA LYS A 66 2.33 3.03 -16.17
C LYS A 66 1.97 2.86 -14.71
N ILE A 67 2.18 3.89 -13.90
CA ILE A 67 1.94 3.88 -12.46
C ILE A 67 0.92 4.95 -12.15
N THR A 68 -0.18 4.56 -11.51
CA THR A 68 -1.22 5.47 -11.03
C THR A 68 -1.25 5.44 -9.51
N PHE A 69 -1.23 6.62 -8.88
CA PHE A 69 -1.38 6.74 -7.43
C PHE A 69 -2.86 6.89 -7.09
N LEU A 70 -3.39 6.01 -6.23
CA LEU A 70 -4.82 5.91 -5.95
C LEU A 70 -5.12 6.12 -4.47
N PRO A 71 -6.32 6.64 -4.10
CA PRO A 71 -6.70 6.84 -2.71
C PRO A 71 -6.82 5.51 -1.95
N ALA A 72 -6.55 5.58 -0.64
CA ALA A 72 -6.78 4.52 0.33
C ALA A 72 -7.50 5.09 1.57
N ILE A 73 -8.18 4.23 2.34
CA ILE A 73 -8.84 4.63 3.59
C ILE A 73 -7.84 4.46 4.73
N HIS A 74 -7.02 5.47 4.88
CA HIS A 74 -5.95 5.50 5.86
C HIS A 74 -5.66 6.95 6.25
N TRP A 75 -4.50 7.21 6.83
CA TRP A 75 -4.05 8.53 7.27
C TRP A 75 -2.52 8.61 7.23
N SER A 76 -1.99 9.81 7.40
CA SER A 76 -0.55 10.03 7.51
C SER A 76 -0.22 10.75 8.80
N LYS A 77 0.87 10.37 9.44
CA LYS A 77 1.46 11.04 10.59
C LYS A 77 2.85 10.48 10.87
N ARG A 78 3.77 11.35 11.27
CA ARG A 78 5.10 10.96 11.72
C ARG A 78 5.53 11.74 12.96
N GLU A 79 5.04 12.97 13.09
CA GLU A 79 5.39 13.85 14.18
C GLU A 79 4.14 14.28 14.97
N LEU A 80 4.34 15.07 16.02
CA LEU A 80 3.24 15.43 16.94
C LEU A 80 2.10 16.22 16.27
N PHE A 81 2.43 17.09 15.29
CA PHE A 81 1.48 18.04 14.70
C PHE A 81 1.35 17.92 13.18
N ASP A 82 1.71 16.77 12.59
CA ASP A 82 1.72 16.58 11.14
C ASP A 82 0.64 15.64 10.59
N ARG A 83 -0.35 15.26 11.40
CA ARG A 83 -1.44 14.38 10.96
C ARG A 83 -2.11 14.91 9.68
N ASN A 84 -2.15 14.04 8.65
CA ASN A 84 -2.72 14.32 7.33
C ASN A 84 -2.09 15.54 6.61
N ARG A 85 -0.85 15.91 6.98
CA ARG A 85 -0.13 16.97 6.28
C ARG A 85 0.62 16.49 5.05
N SER A 86 0.90 15.21 4.94
CA SER A 86 1.32 14.54 3.71
C SER A 86 0.20 13.64 3.18
N LEU A 87 0.27 13.28 1.92
CA LEU A 87 -0.71 12.38 1.32
C LEU A 87 -0.36 10.92 1.62
N TRP A 88 -1.29 10.00 1.35
CA TRP A 88 -1.15 8.54 1.43
C TRP A 88 -1.95 7.89 0.31
N GLY A 89 -1.62 6.66 -0.08
CA GLY A 89 -2.37 5.97 -1.12
C GLY A 89 -1.74 4.68 -1.62
N SER A 90 -2.42 4.08 -2.55
CA SER A 90 -2.09 2.82 -3.21
C SER A 90 -1.41 3.05 -4.56
N TYR A 91 -0.67 2.08 -5.06
CA TYR A 91 -0.08 2.12 -6.39
C TYR A 91 -0.68 1.07 -7.29
N LEU A 92 -1.32 1.51 -8.37
CA LEU A 92 -1.67 0.66 -9.50
C LEU A 92 -0.51 0.68 -10.50
N ILE A 93 0.03 -0.50 -10.77
CA ILE A 93 1.12 -0.73 -11.72
C ILE A 93 0.56 -1.49 -12.91
N GLU A 94 0.67 -0.88 -14.09
CA GLU A 94 0.25 -1.48 -15.35
C GLU A 94 1.48 -1.78 -16.22
N TYR A 95 1.62 -3.04 -16.64
CA TYR A 95 2.69 -3.53 -17.50
C TYR A 95 2.20 -4.65 -18.41
N GLN A 96 2.42 -4.57 -19.70
CA GLN A 96 2.06 -5.61 -20.69
C GLN A 96 0.62 -6.15 -20.50
N ARG A 97 -0.37 -5.25 -20.37
CA ARG A 97 -1.78 -5.57 -20.11
C ARG A 97 -2.05 -6.24 -18.75
N LYS A 98 -1.07 -6.29 -17.84
CA LYS A 98 -1.24 -6.75 -16.47
C LYS A 98 -1.42 -5.57 -15.53
N LYS A 99 -2.27 -5.74 -14.55
CA LYS A 99 -2.58 -4.75 -13.53
C LYS A 99 -2.30 -5.32 -12.15
N ILE A 100 -1.38 -4.69 -11.44
CA ILE A 100 -1.04 -5.05 -10.06
C ILE A 100 -1.35 -3.84 -9.19
N LEU A 101 -2.19 -4.04 -8.18
CA LEU A 101 -2.49 -3.01 -7.19
C LEU A 101 -1.81 -3.35 -5.87
N PHE A 102 -0.90 -2.51 -5.42
CA PHE A 102 -0.42 -2.48 -4.05
C PHE A 102 -1.30 -1.51 -3.26
N CYS A 103 -2.19 -2.05 -2.45
CA CYS A 103 -2.91 -1.24 -1.49
C CYS A 103 -1.93 -0.68 -0.46
N CYS A 104 -2.18 0.53 -0.01
CA CYS A 104 -1.60 1.08 1.21
C CYS A 104 -2.14 0.29 2.41
N ASP A 105 -1.72 0.58 3.61
CA ASP A 105 -2.56 0.30 4.76
C ASP A 105 -3.91 0.94 4.55
N THR A 106 -4.96 0.16 4.74
CA THR A 106 -6.29 0.64 4.42
C THR A 106 -7.38 -0.11 5.18
N ALA A 107 -8.44 0.60 5.53
CA ALA A 107 -9.72 0.01 5.89
C ALA A 107 -10.54 -0.35 4.63
N SER A 108 -11.57 -1.18 4.78
CA SER A 108 -12.56 -1.46 3.72
C SER A 108 -13.53 -0.29 3.54
N GLY A 109 -14.01 -0.07 2.30
CA GLY A 109 -15.04 0.94 2.01
C GLY A 109 -15.35 1.16 0.53
N GLU A 110 -16.27 2.06 0.27
CA GLU A 110 -16.85 2.33 -1.05
C GLU A 110 -15.82 2.79 -2.12
N VAL A 111 -14.69 3.33 -1.70
CA VAL A 111 -13.62 3.72 -2.62
C VAL A 111 -13.19 2.56 -3.51
N TYR A 112 -13.13 1.33 -2.98
CA TYR A 112 -12.72 0.15 -3.74
C TYR A 112 -13.74 -0.31 -4.78
N LYS A 113 -15.02 -0.08 -4.54
CA LYS A 113 -16.06 -0.28 -5.57
C LYS A 113 -15.89 0.72 -6.72
N LYS A 114 -15.59 1.98 -6.39
CA LYS A 114 -15.30 3.01 -7.40
C LYS A 114 -14.05 2.62 -8.21
N LEU A 115 -12.95 2.30 -7.54
CA LEU A 115 -11.70 1.90 -8.19
C LEU A 115 -11.86 0.64 -9.05
N GLY A 116 -12.66 -0.34 -8.60
CA GLY A 116 -12.95 -1.54 -9.38
C GLY A 116 -13.76 -1.27 -10.63
N ARG A 117 -14.66 -0.29 -10.64
CA ARG A 117 -15.38 0.15 -11.86
C ARG A 117 -14.45 0.86 -12.84
N GLU A 118 -13.56 1.71 -12.33
CA GLU A 118 -12.72 2.59 -13.13
C GLU A 118 -11.47 1.87 -13.68
N TYR A 119 -10.79 1.11 -12.83
CA TYR A 119 -9.49 0.49 -13.15
C TYR A 119 -9.53 -1.04 -13.29
N GLY A 120 -10.56 -1.70 -12.78
CA GLY A 120 -10.66 -3.17 -12.83
C GLY A 120 -10.99 -3.73 -14.22
N PRO A 121 -10.82 -5.04 -14.46
CA PRO A 121 -10.36 -6.00 -13.48
C PRO A 121 -8.85 -5.86 -13.15
N ILE A 122 -8.49 -6.13 -11.90
CA ILE A 122 -7.11 -6.15 -11.42
C ILE A 122 -6.59 -7.60 -11.50
N ASP A 123 -5.39 -7.83 -12.01
CA ASP A 123 -4.85 -9.20 -12.05
C ASP A 123 -4.42 -9.67 -10.65
N ILE A 124 -3.72 -8.82 -9.89
CA ILE A 124 -3.28 -9.12 -8.51
C ILE A 124 -3.46 -7.88 -7.65
N ALA A 125 -4.16 -8.03 -6.52
CA ALA A 125 -4.24 -7.00 -5.48
C ALA A 125 -3.51 -7.47 -4.21
N PHE A 126 -2.56 -6.68 -3.74
CA PHE A 126 -1.91 -6.86 -2.44
C PHE A 126 -2.66 -6.00 -1.42
N VAL A 127 -3.22 -6.62 -0.39
CA VAL A 127 -4.08 -5.95 0.61
C VAL A 127 -3.60 -6.30 2.01
N ASN A 128 -3.56 -5.32 2.91
CA ASN A 128 -3.23 -5.56 4.31
C ASN A 128 -4.27 -6.48 4.96
N ILE A 129 -3.80 -7.44 5.76
CA ILE A 129 -4.63 -8.40 6.51
C ILE A 129 -4.30 -8.42 8.01
N GLY A 130 -3.34 -7.64 8.47
CA GLY A 130 -2.92 -7.49 9.86
C GLY A 130 -3.20 -6.11 10.42
N ALA A 131 -2.92 -5.91 11.69
CA ALA A 131 -3.16 -4.70 12.46
C ALA A 131 -4.65 -4.35 12.58
N TYR A 132 -5.54 -5.33 12.83
CA TYR A 132 -6.98 -5.12 12.88
C TYR A 132 -7.61 -5.23 14.28
N GLU A 133 -6.85 -5.60 15.31
CA GLU A 133 -7.35 -5.63 16.69
C GLU A 133 -6.78 -4.49 17.55
N PRO A 134 -7.54 -3.86 18.44
CA PRO A 134 -8.98 -4.08 18.65
C PRO A 134 -9.81 -3.45 17.52
N VAL A 135 -10.81 -4.18 17.03
CA VAL A 135 -11.63 -3.80 15.87
C VAL A 135 -12.26 -2.42 16.02
N GLU A 136 -12.68 -2.03 17.23
CA GLU A 136 -13.35 -0.74 17.48
C GLU A 136 -12.48 0.46 17.10
N ILE A 137 -11.16 0.30 17.14
CA ILE A 137 -10.18 1.34 16.82
C ILE A 137 -9.62 1.14 15.41
N MET A 138 -9.22 -0.10 15.09
CA MET A 138 -8.44 -0.38 13.89
C MET A 138 -9.26 -0.38 12.60
N LYS A 139 -10.56 -0.70 12.66
CA LYS A 139 -11.47 -0.73 11.50
C LYS A 139 -11.55 0.56 10.68
N TYR A 140 -11.09 1.69 11.20
CA TYR A 140 -11.09 2.97 10.48
C TYR A 140 -9.84 3.18 9.63
N SER A 141 -8.85 2.30 9.75
CA SER A 141 -7.56 2.43 9.06
C SER A 141 -6.96 1.13 8.56
N HIS A 142 -7.43 -0.02 9.06
CA HIS A 142 -6.95 -1.34 8.66
C HIS A 142 -8.10 -2.30 8.41
N ALA A 143 -7.98 -3.07 7.33
CA ALA A 143 -8.91 -4.16 7.01
C ALA A 143 -8.52 -5.44 7.76
N ASN A 144 -9.49 -6.16 8.27
CA ASN A 144 -9.30 -7.53 8.71
C ASN A 144 -9.23 -8.50 7.52
N PRO A 145 -8.84 -9.78 7.71
CA PRO A 145 -8.71 -10.74 6.62
C PRO A 145 -9.94 -10.92 5.72
N ALA A 146 -11.16 -10.87 6.28
CA ALA A 146 -12.38 -10.96 5.49
C ALA A 146 -12.67 -9.69 4.70
N GLU A 147 -12.42 -8.52 5.30
CA GLU A 147 -12.54 -7.22 4.63
C GLU A 147 -11.51 -7.05 3.51
N ALA A 148 -10.30 -7.60 3.66
CA ALA A 148 -9.29 -7.60 2.60
C ALA A 148 -9.76 -8.38 1.36
N LEU A 149 -10.45 -9.51 1.56
CA LEU A 149 -11.06 -10.28 0.48
C LEU A 149 -12.22 -9.50 -0.17
N ASP A 150 -13.02 -8.77 0.62
CA ASP A 150 -14.07 -7.90 0.10
C ASP A 150 -13.50 -6.75 -0.73
N ILE A 151 -12.41 -6.14 -0.29
CA ILE A 151 -11.65 -5.16 -1.09
C ILE A 151 -11.27 -5.76 -2.44
N GLY A 152 -10.69 -6.96 -2.44
CA GLY A 152 -10.32 -7.67 -3.66
C GLY A 152 -11.50 -7.91 -4.59
N ARG A 153 -12.65 -8.36 -4.05
CA ARG A 153 -13.89 -8.54 -4.81
C ARG A 153 -14.40 -7.22 -5.40
N ASN A 154 -14.40 -6.15 -4.61
CA ASN A 154 -14.82 -4.82 -5.05
C ASN A 154 -13.91 -4.25 -6.14
N LEU A 155 -12.61 -4.55 -6.11
CA LEU A 155 -11.63 -4.24 -7.16
C LEU A 155 -11.77 -5.13 -8.41
N ARG A 156 -12.62 -6.16 -8.36
CA ARG A 156 -12.72 -7.22 -9.37
C ARG A 156 -11.35 -7.90 -9.60
N ALA A 157 -10.59 -8.08 -8.52
CA ALA A 157 -9.27 -8.70 -8.57
C ALA A 157 -9.38 -10.20 -8.86
N ARG A 158 -8.52 -10.69 -9.75
CA ARG A 158 -8.43 -12.14 -10.06
C ARG A 158 -7.73 -12.90 -8.95
N LYS A 159 -6.74 -12.28 -8.30
CA LYS A 159 -6.00 -12.81 -7.15
C LYS A 159 -5.87 -11.75 -6.09
N VAL A 160 -5.98 -12.15 -4.84
CA VAL A 160 -5.70 -11.29 -3.68
C VAL A 160 -4.57 -11.92 -2.88
N VAL A 161 -3.59 -11.11 -2.52
CA VAL A 161 -2.44 -11.52 -1.71
C VAL A 161 -2.50 -10.72 -0.41
N GLY A 162 -2.56 -11.42 0.72
CA GLY A 162 -2.50 -10.79 2.03
C GLY A 162 -1.09 -10.32 2.36
N MET A 163 -0.95 -9.09 2.78
CA MET A 163 0.31 -8.49 3.26
C MET A 163 0.14 -7.84 4.63
N HIS A 164 1.18 -7.22 5.16
CA HIS A 164 1.16 -6.45 6.41
C HIS A 164 0.79 -7.29 7.64
N TRP A 165 1.49 -8.41 7.82
CA TRP A 165 1.34 -9.32 8.95
C TRP A 165 2.67 -10.01 9.31
N GLY A 166 2.80 -10.50 10.54
CA GLY A 166 3.88 -11.40 10.96
C GLY A 166 5.28 -10.78 11.14
N THR A 167 5.49 -9.52 10.81
CA THR A 167 6.82 -8.88 10.84
C THR A 167 6.98 -7.93 12.05
N ILE A 168 6.01 -7.07 12.27
CA ILE A 168 6.01 -6.09 13.35
C ILE A 168 4.72 -6.28 14.16
N LEU A 169 4.84 -6.37 15.49
CA LEU A 169 3.69 -6.43 16.38
C LEU A 169 3.15 -5.00 16.61
N MET A 170 2.03 -4.66 15.96
CA MET A 170 1.43 -3.32 16.00
C MET A 170 0.02 -3.30 16.60
N SER A 171 -0.55 -4.46 16.91
CA SER A 171 -1.94 -4.64 17.34
C SER A 171 -2.08 -5.85 18.24
N LEU A 172 -3.31 -6.23 18.61
CA LEU A 172 -3.54 -7.23 19.65
C LEU A 172 -3.82 -8.65 19.12
N GLU A 173 -4.00 -8.84 17.82
CA GLU A 173 -4.12 -10.20 17.24
C GLU A 173 -2.78 -10.93 17.28
N ASP A 174 -2.84 -12.26 17.30
CA ASP A 174 -1.64 -13.09 17.08
C ASP A 174 -1.04 -12.75 15.70
N PRO A 175 0.24 -12.39 15.60
CA PRO A 175 0.86 -11.93 14.36
C PRO A 175 0.83 -12.95 13.21
N PHE A 176 0.62 -14.24 13.50
CA PHE A 176 0.53 -15.32 12.52
C PHE A 176 -0.90 -15.85 12.28
N GLU A 177 -1.90 -15.29 12.97
CA GLU A 177 -3.31 -15.61 12.76
C GLU A 177 -3.88 -15.07 11.42
N PRO A 178 -3.51 -13.86 10.95
CA PRO A 178 -4.13 -13.24 9.77
C PRO A 178 -4.16 -14.12 8.52
N PRO A 179 -3.08 -14.81 8.10
CA PRO A 179 -3.10 -15.66 6.91
C PRO A 179 -4.03 -16.87 7.08
N THR A 180 -4.16 -17.42 8.27
CA THR A 180 -5.08 -18.54 8.55
C THR A 180 -6.53 -18.11 8.36
N LYS A 181 -6.91 -16.95 8.94
CA LYS A 181 -8.24 -16.37 8.75
C LYS A 181 -8.50 -15.97 7.29
N PHE A 182 -7.49 -15.43 6.61
CA PHE A 182 -7.59 -15.02 5.21
C PHE A 182 -7.90 -16.23 4.31
N ILE A 183 -7.14 -17.32 4.43
CA ILE A 183 -7.36 -18.55 3.66
C ILE A 183 -8.73 -19.18 3.99
N ALA A 184 -9.10 -19.25 5.26
CA ALA A 184 -10.38 -19.81 5.70
C ALA A 184 -11.58 -19.07 5.09
N ASN A 185 -11.48 -17.76 4.90
CA ASN A 185 -12.55 -16.94 4.32
C ASN A 185 -12.52 -16.88 2.78
N ALA A 186 -11.44 -17.27 2.11
CA ALA A 186 -11.23 -17.05 0.67
C ALA A 186 -12.40 -17.54 -0.20
N LYS A 187 -12.89 -18.76 0.06
CA LYS A 187 -14.00 -19.36 -0.70
C LYS A 187 -15.30 -18.56 -0.60
N ASN A 188 -15.58 -17.93 0.53
CA ASN A 188 -16.79 -17.11 0.74
C ASN A 188 -16.81 -15.85 -0.15
N PHE A 189 -15.64 -15.43 -0.64
CA PHE A 189 -15.47 -14.29 -1.52
C PHE A 189 -15.17 -14.68 -2.98
N GLY A 190 -15.21 -15.99 -3.32
CA GLY A 190 -15.01 -16.50 -4.68
C GLY A 190 -13.52 -16.72 -5.05
N TYR A 191 -12.63 -16.77 -4.06
CA TYR A 191 -11.21 -17.10 -4.25
C TYR A 191 -10.91 -18.56 -3.86
N GLN A 192 -9.86 -19.14 -4.47
CA GLN A 192 -9.39 -20.52 -4.22
C GLN A 192 -8.09 -20.53 -3.45
#